data_a224805007472c04d2eb8406340805d4
#
_entry.id   a224805007472c04d2eb8406340805d4
#
_cell.length_a   1.000
_cell.length_b   1.000
_cell.length_c   1.000
_cell.angle_alpha   90.00
_cell.angle_beta   90.00
_cell.angle_gamma   90.00
#
_symmetry.space_group_name_H-M   'P 1'
#
loop_
_entity.id
_entity.type
_entity.pdbx_description
1 polymer ?
#
loop_
_entity_poly.entity_id
_entity_poly.type
_entity_poly.pdbx_seq_one_letter_code
_entity_poly.pdbx_strand_id
1 'polypeptide(L)'
;PKIFSNVYLGMTVPAPASFYGAPWLAGMIGAEGVTGPVFSQACATSARVIGSAARAVETEDDASILCVTADRTSNGPHLLYPNPTNPGARGDSEDWVWDNFNRDPFVGNAMIQTAENTAKDYNITMAEQNEVMLMRYAQYQKALENDAAFHKKYMSVVEVNPSGKKVVATVTDDEGV
;
A
#
# COMPACT_ATOMS: atom_id res chain seq x y z
N PRO A 1 0.29 -23.56 -0.23
CA PRO A 1 0.52 -22.49 -1.21
C PRO A 1 0.94 -22.93 -2.61
N LYS A 2 0.91 -24.22 -2.94
CA LYS A 2 1.11 -24.71 -4.31
C LYS A 2 -0.04 -24.36 -5.28
N ILE A 3 -1.07 -23.70 -4.78
CA ILE A 3 -2.22 -23.27 -5.59
C ILE A 3 -1.96 -21.99 -6.39
N PHE A 4 -0.87 -21.28 -6.12
CA PHE A 4 -0.52 -20.06 -6.84
C PHE A 4 0.58 -20.34 -7.87
N SER A 5 0.38 -19.88 -9.10
CA SER A 5 1.42 -19.87 -10.13
C SER A 5 2.34 -18.65 -9.97
N ASN A 6 1.80 -17.53 -9.52
CA ASN A 6 2.51 -16.27 -9.32
C ASN A 6 2.07 -15.55 -8.05
N VAL A 7 2.95 -14.71 -7.52
CA VAL A 7 2.66 -13.72 -6.47
C VAL A 7 2.97 -12.33 -7.00
N TYR A 8 1.97 -11.45 -7.04
CA TYR A 8 2.15 -10.06 -7.44
C TYR A 8 2.17 -9.19 -6.19
N LEU A 9 3.30 -8.54 -5.95
CA LEU A 9 3.49 -7.65 -4.79
C LEU A 9 3.34 -6.20 -5.21
N GLY A 10 2.47 -5.47 -4.53
CA GLY A 10 2.36 -4.02 -4.62
C GLY A 10 2.98 -3.34 -3.40
N MET A 11 3.98 -2.50 -3.64
CA MET A 11 4.67 -1.77 -2.59
C MET A 11 5.22 -0.46 -3.14
N THR A 12 4.88 0.64 -2.50
CA THR A 12 5.39 1.98 -2.85
C THR A 12 6.44 2.46 -1.86
N VAL A 13 6.28 2.11 -0.59
CA VAL A 13 7.21 2.50 0.47
C VAL A 13 8.17 1.35 0.74
N PRO A 14 9.46 1.49 0.40
CA PRO A 14 10.45 0.44 0.67
C PRO A 14 10.56 0.15 2.17
N ALA A 15 10.73 -1.12 2.50
CA ALA A 15 10.96 -1.58 3.87
C ALA A 15 12.28 -2.36 3.95
N PRO A 16 12.88 -2.53 5.14
CA PRO A 16 14.01 -3.42 5.31
C PRO A 16 13.70 -4.81 4.74
N ALA A 17 14.66 -5.40 4.01
CA ALA A 17 14.56 -6.69 3.35
C ALA A 17 13.57 -6.79 2.16
N SER A 18 12.87 -5.70 1.78
CA SER A 18 11.93 -5.73 0.65
C SER A 18 12.61 -5.73 -0.73
N PHE A 19 13.93 -5.67 -0.80
CA PHE A 19 14.69 -5.61 -2.06
C PHE A 19 14.36 -6.74 -3.04
N TYR A 20 14.17 -7.95 -2.55
CA TYR A 20 13.83 -9.11 -3.38
C TYR A 20 12.33 -9.21 -3.73
N GLY A 21 11.49 -8.44 -3.07
CA GLY A 21 10.07 -8.31 -3.38
C GLY A 21 9.27 -9.61 -3.38
N ALA A 22 8.66 -9.95 -4.50
CA ALA A 22 7.75 -11.09 -4.61
C ALA A 22 8.39 -12.45 -4.25
N PRO A 23 9.62 -12.81 -4.67
CA PRO A 23 10.28 -14.05 -4.22
C PRO A 23 10.47 -14.13 -2.70
N TRP A 24 10.80 -13.01 -2.05
CA TRP A 24 10.91 -12.97 -0.59
C TRP A 24 9.56 -13.22 0.09
N LEU A 25 8.50 -12.55 -0.39
CA LEU A 25 7.15 -12.79 0.09
C LEU A 25 6.70 -14.24 -0.12
N ALA A 26 6.96 -14.81 -1.31
CA ALA A 26 6.64 -16.21 -1.61
C ALA A 26 7.33 -17.18 -0.62
N GLY A 27 8.59 -16.95 -0.31
CA GLY A 27 9.33 -17.70 0.71
C GLY A 27 8.70 -17.59 2.10
N MET A 28 8.31 -16.38 2.52
CA MET A 28 7.69 -16.15 3.83
C MET A 28 6.35 -16.89 4.01
N ILE A 29 5.55 -17.01 2.95
CA ILE A 29 4.27 -17.75 2.99
C ILE A 29 4.40 -19.23 2.65
N GLY A 30 5.63 -19.73 2.47
CA GLY A 30 5.89 -21.14 2.14
C GLY A 30 5.49 -21.52 0.71
N ALA A 31 5.43 -20.57 -0.22
CA ALA A 31 5.18 -20.81 -1.64
C ALA A 31 6.49 -20.95 -2.41
N GLU A 32 7.30 -21.94 -2.03
CA GLU A 32 8.60 -22.20 -2.65
C GLU A 32 8.49 -22.44 -4.16
N GLY A 33 9.40 -21.81 -4.92
CA GLY A 33 9.43 -21.87 -6.37
C GLY A 33 8.45 -20.95 -7.08
N VAL A 34 7.60 -20.24 -6.34
CA VAL A 34 6.72 -19.18 -6.88
C VAL A 34 7.47 -17.86 -6.92
N THR A 35 7.27 -17.11 -8.00
CA THR A 35 7.86 -15.79 -8.19
C THR A 35 6.82 -14.80 -8.72
N GLY A 36 7.22 -13.58 -9.04
CA GLY A 36 6.37 -12.58 -9.65
C GLY A 36 6.97 -11.18 -9.58
N PRO A 37 6.30 -10.20 -10.17
CA PRO A 37 6.75 -8.81 -10.18
C PRO A 37 6.42 -8.08 -8.89
N VAL A 38 7.15 -6.97 -8.70
CA VAL A 38 6.78 -5.92 -7.74
C VAL A 38 6.26 -4.72 -8.53
N PHE A 39 5.12 -4.18 -8.12
CA PHE A 39 4.51 -3.01 -8.70
C PHE A 39 4.60 -1.83 -7.72
N SER A 40 4.91 -0.67 -8.26
CA SER A 40 4.86 0.60 -7.54
C SER A 40 4.20 1.66 -8.40
N GLN A 41 3.13 2.24 -7.90
CA GLN A 41 2.37 3.32 -8.55
C GLN A 41 1.71 4.23 -7.52
N ALA A 42 2.44 4.58 -6.45
CA ALA A 42 1.94 5.38 -5.35
C ALA A 42 0.55 4.91 -4.86
N CYS A 43 -0.41 5.80 -4.66
CA CYS A 43 -1.76 5.45 -4.18
C CYS A 43 -2.53 4.50 -5.10
N ALA A 44 -2.16 4.38 -6.39
CA ALA A 44 -2.80 3.49 -7.36
C ALA A 44 -2.17 2.09 -7.43
N THR A 45 -1.22 1.76 -6.57
CA THR A 45 -0.47 0.50 -6.61
C THR A 45 -1.38 -0.73 -6.52
N SER A 46 -2.36 -0.75 -5.61
CA SER A 46 -3.28 -1.89 -5.47
C SER A 46 -4.13 -2.11 -6.73
N ALA A 47 -4.65 -1.04 -7.32
CA ALA A 47 -5.40 -1.11 -8.58
C ALA A 47 -4.52 -1.62 -9.74
N ARG A 48 -3.25 -1.21 -9.77
CA ARG A 48 -2.28 -1.71 -10.76
C ARG A 48 -2.01 -3.20 -10.60
N VAL A 49 -1.78 -3.67 -9.38
CA VAL A 49 -1.56 -5.09 -9.07
C VAL A 49 -2.74 -5.93 -9.55
N ILE A 50 -3.95 -5.57 -9.14
CA ILE A 50 -5.18 -6.29 -9.49
C ILE A 50 -5.41 -6.27 -11.00
N GLY A 51 -5.30 -5.11 -11.66
CA GLY A 51 -5.48 -5.00 -13.10
C GLY A 51 -4.43 -5.77 -13.91
N SER A 52 -3.19 -5.87 -13.40
CA SER A 52 -2.14 -6.67 -14.04
C SER A 52 -2.38 -8.17 -13.86
N ALA A 53 -2.80 -8.59 -12.67
CA ALA A 53 -3.16 -9.98 -12.40
C ALA A 53 -4.37 -10.43 -13.23
N ALA A 54 -5.41 -9.60 -13.35
CA ALA A 54 -6.58 -9.91 -14.17
C ALA A 54 -6.18 -10.17 -15.63
N ARG A 55 -5.35 -9.31 -16.22
CA ARG A 55 -4.85 -9.51 -17.58
C ARG A 55 -4.03 -10.79 -17.74
N ALA A 56 -3.18 -11.11 -16.77
CA ALA A 56 -2.39 -12.33 -16.82
C ALA A 56 -3.27 -13.57 -16.78
N VAL A 57 -4.28 -13.60 -15.91
CA VAL A 57 -5.26 -14.70 -15.84
C VAL A 57 -6.09 -14.83 -17.13
N GLU A 58 -6.36 -13.73 -17.84
CA GLU A 58 -7.05 -13.75 -19.13
C GLU A 58 -6.21 -14.32 -20.27
N THR A 59 -4.89 -14.30 -20.15
CA THR A 59 -3.95 -14.66 -21.24
C THR A 59 -3.17 -15.95 -21.00
N GLU A 60 -3.15 -16.44 -19.77
CA GLU A 60 -2.40 -17.62 -19.36
C GLU A 60 -3.36 -18.70 -18.85
N ASP A 61 -3.35 -19.85 -19.48
CA ASP A 61 -4.12 -21.01 -19.05
C ASP A 61 -3.66 -21.45 -17.64
N ASP A 62 -4.60 -21.78 -16.77
CA ASP A 62 -4.36 -22.25 -15.39
C ASP A 62 -3.61 -21.26 -14.48
N ALA A 63 -3.55 -19.98 -14.83
CA ALA A 63 -2.93 -18.96 -13.99
C ALA A 63 -3.74 -18.74 -12.69
N SER A 64 -3.06 -18.81 -11.57
CA SER A 64 -3.59 -18.48 -10.26
C SER A 64 -2.63 -17.51 -9.57
N ILE A 65 -3.05 -16.25 -9.38
CA ILE A 65 -2.18 -15.17 -8.94
C ILE A 65 -2.61 -14.67 -7.56
N LEU A 66 -1.70 -14.73 -6.61
CA LEU A 66 -1.87 -14.08 -5.32
C LEU A 66 -1.45 -12.62 -5.42
N CYS A 67 -2.39 -11.70 -5.25
CA CYS A 67 -2.12 -10.26 -5.16
C CYS A 67 -1.94 -9.88 -3.69
N VAL A 68 -0.80 -9.30 -3.36
CA VAL A 68 -0.51 -8.77 -2.02
C VAL A 68 -0.11 -7.30 -2.15
N THR A 69 -0.75 -6.44 -1.40
CA THR A 69 -0.41 -5.02 -1.33
C THR A 69 -0.20 -4.61 0.12
N ALA A 70 0.94 -4.02 0.40
CA ALA A 70 1.29 -3.60 1.75
C ALA A 70 2.27 -2.44 1.71
N ASP A 71 1.98 -1.40 2.49
CA ASP A 71 2.89 -0.28 2.72
C ASP A 71 2.90 0.08 4.21
N ARG A 72 4.01 0.63 4.66
CA ARG A 72 4.16 1.16 6.01
C ARG A 72 4.63 2.61 5.93
N THR A 73 3.68 3.51 5.71
CA THR A 73 3.96 4.93 5.48
C THR A 73 4.54 5.64 6.71
N SER A 74 4.08 5.30 7.91
CA SER A 74 4.55 5.91 9.17
C SER A 74 6.03 5.62 9.49
N ASN A 75 6.65 4.70 8.79
CA ASN A 75 8.05 4.29 8.93
C ASN A 75 8.73 4.22 7.56
N GLY A 76 8.41 5.15 6.68
CA GLY A 76 9.09 5.29 5.38
C GLY A 76 10.59 5.51 5.57
N PRO A 77 11.42 5.07 4.62
CA PRO A 77 12.86 5.24 4.72
C PRO A 77 13.27 6.70 4.52
N HIS A 78 14.34 7.09 5.20
CA HIS A 78 15.11 8.28 4.86
C HIS A 78 16.27 7.86 3.96
N LEU A 79 16.35 8.43 2.77
CA LEU A 79 17.38 8.12 1.79
C LEU A 79 18.47 9.18 1.80
N LEU A 80 19.70 8.74 1.58
CA LEU A 80 20.86 9.61 1.39
C LEU A 80 21.40 9.39 -0.03
N TYR A 81 21.43 10.44 -0.81
CA TYR A 81 21.96 10.42 -2.17
C TYR A 81 23.36 11.02 -2.17
N PRO A 82 24.41 10.28 -2.56
CA PRO A 82 25.74 10.83 -2.66
C PRO A 82 25.80 11.88 -3.78
N ASN A 83 26.68 12.88 -3.63
CA ASN A 83 26.95 13.85 -4.68
C ASN A 83 28.13 13.37 -5.56
N PRO A 84 27.90 12.78 -6.72
CA PRO A 84 28.96 12.24 -7.56
C PRO A 84 29.80 13.30 -8.27
N THR A 85 29.27 14.52 -8.38
CA THR A 85 29.96 15.64 -9.09
C THR A 85 30.83 16.44 -8.17
N ASN A 86 30.69 16.31 -6.85
CA ASN A 86 31.52 16.97 -5.85
C ASN A 86 31.85 16.00 -4.72
N PRO A 87 32.82 15.10 -4.93
CA PRO A 87 33.26 14.15 -3.92
C PRO A 87 33.69 14.84 -2.61
N GLY A 88 33.14 14.39 -1.49
CA GLY A 88 33.37 14.99 -0.17
C GLY A 88 32.37 16.11 0.21
N ALA A 89 31.53 16.56 -0.72
CA ALA A 89 30.41 17.43 -0.38
C ALA A 89 29.27 16.64 0.28
N ARG A 90 28.45 17.35 1.04
CA ARG A 90 27.22 16.77 1.60
C ARG A 90 26.31 16.36 0.45
N GLY A 91 25.83 15.11 0.49
CA GLY A 91 24.79 14.64 -0.40
C GLY A 91 23.41 15.16 0.00
N ASP A 92 22.41 14.83 -0.80
CA ASP A 92 21.01 15.15 -0.53
C ASP A 92 20.36 14.06 0.33
N SER A 93 19.39 14.44 1.13
CA SER A 93 18.57 13.52 1.92
C SER A 93 17.09 13.70 1.56
N GLU A 94 16.35 12.61 1.58
CA GLU A 94 14.93 12.57 1.29
C GLU A 94 14.21 11.75 2.36
N ASP A 95 13.13 12.28 2.92
CA ASP A 95 12.10 11.49 3.56
C ASP A 95 11.19 10.95 2.45
N TRP A 96 11.29 9.66 2.17
CA TRP A 96 10.60 9.03 1.04
C TRP A 96 9.10 9.30 1.00
N VAL A 97 8.44 9.34 2.14
CA VAL A 97 7.00 9.55 2.21
C VAL A 97 6.68 11.05 2.27
N TRP A 98 7.25 11.73 3.25
CA TRP A 98 6.82 13.08 3.59
C TRP A 98 7.20 14.12 2.54
N ASP A 99 8.41 14.05 2.01
CA ASP A 99 8.85 15.00 0.99
C ASP A 99 8.02 14.87 -0.29
N ASN A 100 7.67 13.62 -0.69
CA ASN A 100 6.87 13.38 -1.88
C ASN A 100 5.38 13.71 -1.71
N PHE A 101 4.82 13.58 -0.50
CA PHE A 101 3.46 14.06 -0.20
C PHE A 101 3.36 15.58 -0.18
N ASN A 102 4.42 16.25 0.25
CA ASN A 102 4.46 17.71 0.34
C ASN A 102 4.75 18.39 -0.99
N ARG A 103 5.41 17.71 -1.91
CA ARG A 103 5.80 18.30 -3.18
C ARG A 103 5.95 17.27 -4.29
N ASP A 104 4.99 17.25 -5.20
CA ASP A 104 5.11 16.52 -6.45
C ASP A 104 6.30 17.05 -7.26
N PRO A 105 7.22 16.18 -7.74
CA PRO A 105 8.44 16.63 -8.44
C PRO A 105 8.18 17.24 -9.82
N PHE A 106 7.00 17.04 -10.40
CA PHE A 106 6.62 17.53 -11.71
C PHE A 106 5.87 18.87 -11.62
N VAL A 107 4.78 18.92 -10.85
CA VAL A 107 3.93 20.12 -10.76
C VAL A 107 4.21 20.95 -9.50
N GLY A 108 4.94 20.42 -8.53
CA GLY A 108 5.35 21.11 -7.31
C GLY A 108 4.25 21.26 -6.25
N ASN A 109 3.11 20.62 -6.42
CA ASN A 109 1.98 20.69 -5.49
C ASN A 109 2.11 19.64 -4.36
N ALA A 110 1.66 20.03 -3.17
CA ALA A 110 1.34 19.05 -2.14
C ALA A 110 0.06 18.27 -2.50
N MET A 111 -0.12 17.07 -1.94
CA MET A 111 -1.31 16.25 -2.19
C MET A 111 -2.62 16.97 -1.83
N ILE A 112 -2.62 17.73 -0.75
CA ILE A 112 -3.79 18.54 -0.36
C ILE A 112 -4.12 19.60 -1.42
N GLN A 113 -3.11 20.24 -2.02
CA GLN A 113 -3.32 21.20 -3.11
C GLN A 113 -3.87 20.52 -4.37
N THR A 114 -3.42 19.32 -4.66
CA THR A 114 -3.94 18.52 -5.77
C THR A 114 -5.42 18.18 -5.57
N ALA A 115 -5.82 17.84 -4.35
CA ALA A 115 -7.23 17.59 -4.01
C ALA A 115 -8.09 18.86 -4.18
N GLU A 116 -7.62 20.02 -3.71
CA GLU A 116 -8.30 21.30 -3.90
C GLU A 116 -8.42 21.68 -5.38
N ASN A 117 -7.37 21.48 -6.16
CA ASN A 117 -7.41 21.74 -7.60
C ASN A 117 -8.46 20.85 -8.28
N THR A 118 -8.51 19.57 -7.95
CA THR A 118 -9.50 18.61 -8.48
C THR A 118 -10.93 19.06 -8.11
N ALA A 119 -11.16 19.40 -6.85
CA ALA A 119 -12.48 19.89 -6.41
C ALA A 119 -12.91 21.14 -7.18
N LYS A 120 -11.97 22.05 -7.43
CA LYS A 120 -12.22 23.29 -8.19
C LYS A 120 -12.50 23.00 -9.68
N ASP A 121 -11.70 22.15 -10.32
CA ASP A 121 -11.81 21.83 -11.74
C ASP A 121 -13.14 21.13 -12.08
N TYR A 122 -13.63 20.31 -11.15
CA TYR A 122 -14.90 19.57 -11.29
C TYR A 122 -16.08 20.23 -10.56
N ASN A 123 -15.89 21.42 -9.99
CA ASN A 123 -16.91 22.15 -9.22
C ASN A 123 -17.53 21.31 -8.06
N ILE A 124 -16.70 20.51 -7.39
CA ILE A 124 -17.13 19.69 -6.25
C ILE A 124 -17.23 20.58 -5.00
N THR A 125 -18.40 20.69 -4.46
CA THR A 125 -18.67 21.51 -3.28
C THR A 125 -18.26 20.80 -1.98
N MET A 126 -18.04 21.58 -0.93
CA MET A 126 -17.82 21.05 0.43
C MET A 126 -19.01 20.18 0.90
N ALA A 127 -20.24 20.55 0.52
CA ALA A 127 -21.43 19.77 0.88
C ALA A 127 -21.40 18.37 0.27
N GLU A 128 -21.06 18.23 -1.02
CA GLU A 128 -20.92 16.94 -1.70
C GLU A 128 -19.79 16.09 -1.09
N GLN A 129 -18.66 16.69 -0.74
CA GLN A 129 -17.56 16.00 -0.05
C GLN A 129 -18.01 15.46 1.31
N ASN A 130 -18.72 16.28 2.09
CA ASN A 130 -19.25 15.89 3.40
C ASN A 130 -20.30 14.76 3.27
N GLU A 131 -21.16 14.82 2.26
CA GLU A 131 -22.15 13.76 2.00
C GLU A 131 -21.47 12.41 1.73
N VAL A 132 -20.44 12.39 0.88
CA VAL A 132 -19.67 11.16 0.59
C VAL A 132 -18.98 10.65 1.86
N MET A 133 -18.39 11.51 2.67
CA MET A 133 -17.75 11.13 3.92
C MET A 133 -18.75 10.47 4.87
N LEU A 134 -19.92 11.09 5.08
CA LEU A 134 -20.97 10.55 5.94
C LEU A 134 -21.52 9.21 5.41
N MET A 135 -21.67 9.09 4.10
CA MET A 135 -22.07 7.84 3.47
C MET A 135 -21.04 6.72 3.73
N ARG A 136 -19.75 7.01 3.60
CA ARG A 136 -18.67 6.03 3.88
C ARG A 136 -18.64 5.63 5.34
N TYR A 137 -18.81 6.58 6.25
CA TYR A 137 -18.92 6.29 7.66
C TYR A 137 -20.13 5.40 7.99
N ALA A 138 -21.29 5.69 7.41
CA ALA A 138 -22.48 4.85 7.58
C ALA A 138 -22.28 3.42 7.03
N GLN A 139 -21.56 3.26 5.90
CA GLN A 139 -21.21 1.94 5.36
C GLN A 139 -20.29 1.17 6.32
N TYR A 140 -19.33 1.85 6.95
CA TYR A 140 -18.46 1.25 7.95
C TYR A 140 -19.26 0.81 9.19
N GLN A 141 -20.12 1.67 9.73
CA GLN A 141 -20.98 1.32 10.86
C GLN A 141 -21.87 0.11 10.54
N LYS A 142 -22.40 0.03 9.32
CA LYS A 142 -23.17 -1.15 8.88
C LYS A 142 -22.30 -2.42 8.83
N ALA A 143 -21.03 -2.31 8.46
CA ALA A 143 -20.11 -3.45 8.45
C ALA A 143 -19.79 -3.97 9.86
N LEU A 144 -19.99 -3.15 10.90
CA LEU A 144 -19.83 -3.54 12.31
C LEU A 144 -21.09 -4.17 12.92
N GLU A 145 -22.24 -4.14 12.24
CA GLU A 145 -23.45 -4.78 12.71
C GLU A 145 -23.30 -6.32 12.88
N ASN A 146 -24.15 -6.91 13.67
CA ASN A 146 -24.17 -8.36 13.94
C ASN A 146 -22.80 -8.89 14.44
N ASP A 147 -22.24 -8.23 15.44
CA ASP A 147 -20.92 -8.59 16.01
C ASP A 147 -19.80 -8.52 14.98
N ALA A 148 -19.80 -7.47 14.16
CA ALA A 148 -18.83 -7.21 13.10
C ALA A 148 -18.67 -8.40 12.11
N ALA A 149 -19.78 -9.06 11.77
CA ALA A 149 -19.79 -10.26 10.93
C ALA A 149 -19.14 -10.02 9.56
N PHE A 150 -19.34 -8.85 8.96
CA PHE A 150 -18.68 -8.50 7.70
C PHE A 150 -17.17 -8.36 7.87
N HIS A 151 -16.72 -7.63 8.89
CA HIS A 151 -15.29 -7.45 9.21
C HIS A 151 -14.61 -8.81 9.45
N LYS A 152 -15.18 -9.64 10.32
CA LYS A 152 -14.63 -10.95 10.67
C LYS A 152 -14.52 -11.92 9.49
N LYS A 153 -15.29 -11.69 8.42
CA LYS A 153 -15.19 -12.47 7.19
C LYS A 153 -13.92 -12.15 6.39
N TYR A 154 -13.43 -10.92 6.45
CA TYR A 154 -12.34 -10.43 5.59
C TYR A 154 -11.08 -10.01 6.36
N MET A 155 -11.22 -9.71 7.65
CA MET A 155 -10.12 -9.33 8.51
C MET A 155 -9.83 -10.41 9.54
N SER A 156 -8.55 -10.70 9.71
CA SER A 156 -8.07 -11.56 10.79
C SER A 156 -7.42 -10.70 11.87
N VAL A 157 -7.57 -11.12 13.12
CA VAL A 157 -6.82 -10.52 14.24
C VAL A 157 -5.33 -10.69 13.98
N VAL A 158 -4.58 -9.59 14.10
CA VAL A 158 -3.13 -9.58 13.89
C VAL A 158 -2.42 -9.32 15.21
N GLU A 159 -1.63 -10.29 15.65
CA GLU A 159 -0.74 -10.12 16.80
C GLU A 159 0.61 -9.58 16.33
N VAL A 160 0.96 -8.38 16.80
CA VAL A 160 2.25 -7.76 16.51
C VAL A 160 3.29 -8.30 17.45
N ASN A 161 4.19 -9.12 16.95
CA ASN A 161 5.26 -9.76 17.72
C ASN A 161 6.62 -9.64 16.99
N PRO A 162 7.26 -8.46 16.99
CA PRO A 162 8.49 -8.21 16.22
C PRO A 162 9.68 -9.07 16.65
N SER A 163 9.71 -9.50 17.89
CA SER A 163 10.81 -10.28 18.47
C SER A 163 10.58 -11.79 18.45
N GLY A 164 9.38 -12.25 18.12
CA GLY A 164 8.96 -13.64 18.25
C GLY A 164 8.76 -14.10 19.72
N LYS A 165 8.99 -13.20 20.69
CA LYS A 165 8.97 -13.55 22.12
C LYS A 165 7.77 -12.99 22.87
N LYS A 166 7.25 -11.83 22.45
CA LYS A 166 6.16 -11.14 23.13
C LYS A 166 5.28 -10.39 22.15
N VAL A 167 3.99 -10.60 22.23
CA VAL A 167 2.99 -9.77 21.57
C VAL A 167 3.02 -8.38 22.21
N VAL A 168 3.22 -7.35 21.40
CA VAL A 168 3.30 -5.95 21.85
C VAL A 168 2.03 -5.17 21.55
N ALA A 169 1.25 -5.63 20.59
CA ALA A 169 -0.07 -5.08 20.24
C ALA A 169 -0.91 -6.17 19.57
N THR A 170 -2.22 -6.02 19.65
CA THR A 170 -3.19 -6.86 18.94
C THR A 170 -4.11 -5.93 18.16
N VAL A 171 -4.17 -6.10 16.84
CA VAL A 171 -5.01 -5.32 15.93
C VAL A 171 -6.25 -6.15 15.59
N THR A 172 -7.42 -5.64 15.96
CA THR A 172 -8.71 -6.33 15.81
C THR A 172 -9.60 -5.72 14.74
N ASP A 173 -9.38 -4.46 14.41
CA ASP A 173 -10.21 -3.66 13.50
C ASP A 173 -9.39 -2.56 12.83
N ASP A 174 -10.05 -1.75 12.03
CA ASP A 174 -9.46 -0.58 11.38
C ASP A 174 -9.40 0.59 12.35
N GLU A 175 -8.19 1.00 12.71
CA GLU A 175 -7.94 2.14 13.61
C GLU A 175 -8.00 3.50 12.90
N GLY A 176 -8.15 3.51 11.57
CA GLY A 176 -8.15 4.70 10.73
C GLY A 176 -9.53 5.33 10.49
N VAL A 177 -10.57 4.91 11.23
CA VAL A 177 -11.96 5.33 11.02
C VAL A 177 -12.53 6.08 12.23
#